data_85add8f8adefa8aeef8ccd7dc28cfb54
#
_entry.id   85add8f8adefa8aeef8ccd7dc28cfb54
#
_cell.length_a   1.000
_cell.length_b   1.000
_cell.length_c   1.000
_cell.angle_alpha   90.00
_cell.angle_beta   90.00
_cell.angle_gamma   90.00
#
_symmetry.space_group_name_H-M   'P 1'
#
loop_
_entity.id
_entity.type
_entity.pdbx_description
1 polymer ?
#
loop_
_entity_poly.entity_id
_entity_poly.type
_entity_poly.pdbx_seq_one_letter_code
_entity_poly.pdbx_strand_id
1 'polypeptide(L)'
;MRKTFYTAGRLLLAVSILASSAIASDHDAAGIAQAASAPLPEGHPTIDMHGSAAPAAPKFDFSKIVKPKGGKTVQEVYQEKVKLNGKRVTLRGKVVKYNEAIMGKNWLHLRDGTGKDPTDDLTVTTQAKAKVNDTVLVEGTVTLGKDLGAGYKYDVIIEDAKVKIE
;
A
#
# COMPACT_ATOMS: atom_id res chain seq x y z
N MET A 1 8.54 27.99 -48.03
CA MET A 1 7.79 29.21 -47.63
C MET A 1 6.31 28.86 -47.48
N ARG A 2 5.82 28.86 -46.25
CA ARG A 2 4.45 29.22 -45.84
C ARG A 2 4.37 29.01 -44.31
N LYS A 3 4.43 30.12 -43.61
CA LYS A 3 4.19 30.23 -42.15
C LYS A 3 2.67 30.34 -41.95
N THR A 4 2.11 29.55 -41.09
CA THR A 4 0.74 29.74 -40.65
C THR A 4 0.73 29.99 -39.14
N PHE A 5 0.43 31.21 -38.78
CA PHE A 5 0.23 31.69 -37.40
C PHE A 5 -1.20 31.29 -37.01
N TYR A 6 -1.38 30.66 -35.85
CA TYR A 6 -2.69 30.52 -35.21
C TYR A 6 -2.75 31.42 -33.98
N THR A 7 -3.73 32.27 -34.02
CA THR A 7 -4.05 33.36 -33.13
C THR A 7 -4.67 32.86 -31.82
N ALA A 8 -4.28 33.50 -30.73
CA ALA A 8 -4.83 33.33 -29.40
C ALA A 8 -6.31 33.76 -29.32
N GLY A 9 -7.15 32.88 -28.79
CA GLY A 9 -8.51 33.21 -28.39
C GLY A 9 -8.60 33.21 -26.85
N ARG A 10 -8.64 34.42 -26.27
CA ARG A 10 -9.02 34.65 -24.87
C ARG A 10 -10.54 34.54 -24.75
N LEU A 11 -11.04 33.60 -23.96
CA LEU A 11 -12.43 33.60 -23.50
C LEU A 11 -12.45 33.93 -22.00
N LEU A 12 -12.90 35.14 -21.71
CA LEU A 12 -13.27 35.64 -20.39
C LEU A 12 -14.66 35.08 -20.05
N LEU A 13 -14.80 34.30 -19.00
CA LEU A 13 -16.08 33.96 -18.42
C LEU A 13 -16.20 34.58 -17.04
N ALA A 14 -17.21 35.45 -16.91
CA ALA A 14 -17.56 36.22 -15.75
C ALA A 14 -18.09 35.34 -14.62
N VAL A 15 -17.62 35.61 -13.41
CA VAL A 15 -18.08 35.01 -12.16
C VAL A 15 -19.26 35.83 -11.67
N SER A 16 -20.45 35.23 -11.59
CA SER A 16 -21.60 35.78 -10.89
C SER A 16 -21.64 35.28 -9.46
N ILE A 17 -21.46 36.19 -8.53
CA ILE A 17 -21.62 35.99 -7.09
C ILE A 17 -23.10 36.13 -6.78
N LEU A 18 -23.76 35.04 -6.32
CA LEU A 18 -25.05 35.10 -5.64
C LEU A 18 -24.82 34.91 -4.14
N ALA A 19 -25.08 35.98 -3.42
CA ALA A 19 -25.25 35.97 -1.97
C ALA A 19 -26.64 35.41 -1.63
N SER A 20 -26.71 34.45 -0.72
CA SER A 20 -27.96 34.05 -0.06
C SER A 20 -27.77 33.85 1.43
N SER A 21 -28.33 34.79 2.13
CA SER A 21 -29.05 34.87 3.41
C SER A 21 -28.82 33.77 4.45
N ALA A 22 -28.35 34.23 5.59
CA ALA A 22 -28.42 33.58 6.90
C ALA A 22 -29.85 33.34 7.33
N ILE A 23 -30.16 32.11 7.80
CA ILE A 23 -31.32 31.85 8.65
C ILE A 23 -30.70 31.35 9.98
N ALA A 24 -30.78 32.23 10.96
CA ALA A 24 -30.58 31.90 12.38
C ALA A 24 -31.82 31.11 12.84
N SER A 25 -31.60 29.94 13.39
CA SER A 25 -32.60 29.22 14.18
C SER A 25 -32.05 29.04 15.57
N ASP A 26 -32.49 29.89 16.46
CA ASP A 26 -32.44 29.68 17.91
C ASP A 26 -33.14 28.36 18.24
N HIS A 27 -32.42 27.42 18.85
CA HIS A 27 -33.01 26.32 19.58
C HIS A 27 -32.49 26.35 21.02
N ASP A 28 -33.44 26.69 21.85
CA ASP A 28 -33.40 26.75 23.30
C ASP A 28 -32.58 25.65 23.96
N ALA A 29 -31.69 26.09 24.83
CA ALA A 29 -31.09 25.28 25.85
C ALA A 29 -32.08 25.03 26.98
N ALA A 30 -32.62 23.83 27.08
CA ALA A 30 -33.32 23.38 28.26
C ALA A 30 -33.16 21.87 28.44
N GLY A 31 -32.42 21.49 29.48
CA GLY A 31 -32.72 20.33 30.29
C GLY A 31 -32.39 18.96 29.71
N ILE A 32 -31.15 18.51 29.80
CA ILE A 32 -30.87 17.07 29.89
C ILE A 32 -30.43 16.80 31.35
N ALA A 33 -31.41 16.25 32.05
CA ALA A 33 -31.23 15.69 33.37
C ALA A 33 -30.10 14.66 33.39
N GLN A 34 -29.29 14.74 34.46
CA GLN A 34 -28.37 13.70 34.90
C GLN A 34 -29.04 12.33 34.88
N ALA A 35 -28.67 11.50 33.89
CA ALA A 35 -28.90 10.08 33.97
C ALA A 35 -27.89 9.53 34.97
N ALA A 36 -28.40 9.13 36.14
CA ALA A 36 -27.65 8.47 37.20
C ALA A 36 -26.87 7.28 36.63
N SER A 37 -25.58 7.24 36.92
CA SER A 37 -24.74 6.08 36.73
C SER A 37 -25.28 4.91 37.55
N ALA A 38 -25.96 3.99 36.88
CA ALA A 38 -26.25 2.68 37.45
C ALA A 38 -24.92 1.91 37.58
N PRO A 39 -24.63 1.27 38.73
CA PRO A 39 -23.47 0.42 38.85
C PRO A 39 -23.63 -0.79 37.91
N LEU A 40 -22.58 -1.07 37.12
CA LEU A 40 -22.50 -2.25 36.26
C LEU A 40 -22.51 -3.51 37.17
N PRO A 41 -23.21 -4.58 36.81
CA PRO A 41 -23.17 -5.80 37.58
C PRO A 41 -21.75 -6.37 37.61
N GLU A 42 -21.26 -6.58 38.82
CA GLU A 42 -20.00 -7.32 39.08
C GLU A 42 -20.18 -8.75 38.59
N GLY A 43 -19.46 -9.15 37.58
CA GLY A 43 -19.55 -10.52 37.05
C GLY A 43 -18.92 -10.75 35.70
N HIS A 44 -18.10 -9.82 35.20
CA HIS A 44 -17.25 -10.16 34.04
C HIS A 44 -16.05 -10.96 34.56
N PRO A 45 -15.81 -12.18 34.02
CA PRO A 45 -14.56 -12.86 34.33
C PRO A 45 -13.43 -11.96 33.88
N THR A 46 -12.58 -11.58 34.82
CA THR A 46 -11.28 -10.95 34.50
C THR A 46 -10.54 -11.95 33.65
N ILE A 47 -10.47 -11.67 32.34
CA ILE A 47 -9.54 -12.37 31.46
C ILE A 47 -8.18 -11.94 31.95
N ASP A 48 -7.51 -12.81 32.71
CA ASP A 48 -6.10 -12.64 33.00
C ASP A 48 -5.34 -12.58 31.69
N MET A 49 -5.05 -11.36 31.27
CA MET A 49 -4.11 -11.06 30.22
C MET A 49 -2.68 -11.36 30.72
N HIS A 50 -2.47 -12.57 31.24
CA HIS A 50 -1.13 -13.07 31.46
C HIS A 50 -0.54 -13.36 30.08
N GLY A 51 0.22 -12.44 29.61
CA GLY A 51 1.31 -12.51 28.65
C GLY A 51 1.38 -13.77 27.80
N SER A 52 0.43 -13.98 26.87
CA SER A 52 0.77 -14.71 25.68
C SER A 52 1.67 -13.77 24.87
N ALA A 53 2.99 -13.94 25.05
CA ALA A 53 3.96 -13.26 24.19
C ALA A 53 3.53 -13.52 22.74
N ALA A 54 3.23 -12.45 22.01
CA ALA A 54 2.93 -12.56 20.60
C ALA A 54 4.04 -13.41 19.96
N PRO A 55 3.72 -14.42 19.13
CA PRO A 55 4.74 -15.26 18.54
C PRO A 55 5.77 -14.36 17.87
N ALA A 56 7.03 -14.52 18.24
CA ALA A 56 8.13 -13.71 17.72
C ALA A 56 8.05 -13.74 16.20
N ALA A 57 8.06 -12.57 15.58
CA ALA A 57 8.03 -12.47 14.12
C ALA A 57 9.14 -13.35 13.52
N PRO A 58 8.84 -14.13 12.46
CA PRO A 58 9.81 -15.03 11.88
C PRO A 58 11.06 -14.24 11.47
N LYS A 59 12.23 -14.69 11.92
CA LYS A 59 13.51 -14.11 11.53
C LYS A 59 13.88 -14.65 10.16
N PHE A 60 14.07 -13.76 9.20
CA PHE A 60 14.53 -14.11 7.86
C PHE A 60 16.01 -13.83 7.70
N ASP A 61 16.73 -14.77 7.08
CA ASP A 61 18.14 -14.59 6.71
C ASP A 61 18.24 -14.13 5.25
N PHE A 62 18.76 -12.93 5.05
CA PHE A 62 18.96 -12.32 3.73
C PHE A 62 20.41 -12.35 3.27
N SER A 63 21.33 -12.91 4.06
CA SER A 63 22.78 -12.90 3.78
C SER A 63 23.16 -13.54 2.45
N LYS A 64 22.33 -14.47 1.97
CA LYS A 64 22.53 -15.18 0.70
C LYS A 64 21.78 -14.58 -0.48
N ILE A 65 21.05 -13.48 -0.26
CA ILE A 65 20.31 -12.82 -1.33
C ILE A 65 21.25 -11.91 -2.11
N VAL A 66 21.63 -12.35 -3.30
CA VAL A 66 22.51 -11.59 -4.18
C VAL A 66 21.71 -10.98 -5.31
N LYS A 67 21.90 -9.68 -5.54
CA LYS A 67 21.28 -8.94 -6.65
C LYS A 67 21.56 -9.65 -7.98
N PRO A 68 20.54 -9.94 -8.81
CA PRO A 68 20.75 -10.56 -10.11
C PRO A 68 21.48 -9.61 -11.07
N LYS A 69 22.27 -10.14 -11.97
CA LYS A 69 22.98 -9.35 -12.99
C LYS A 69 21.97 -8.53 -13.83
N GLY A 70 22.17 -7.23 -13.89
CA GLY A 70 21.25 -6.32 -14.59
C GLY A 70 19.90 -6.09 -13.88
N GLY A 71 19.68 -6.73 -12.73
CA GLY A 71 18.46 -6.57 -11.94
C GLY A 71 18.54 -5.41 -10.94
N LYS A 72 17.55 -5.36 -10.07
CA LYS A 72 17.39 -4.35 -9.02
C LYS A 72 17.30 -5.00 -7.64
N THR A 73 17.66 -4.24 -6.60
CA THR A 73 17.31 -4.55 -5.22
C THR A 73 15.95 -3.94 -4.88
N VAL A 74 15.34 -4.38 -3.79
CA VAL A 74 14.09 -3.79 -3.28
C VAL A 74 14.29 -2.28 -3.06
N GLN A 75 15.38 -1.88 -2.43
CA GLN A 75 15.71 -0.47 -2.20
C GLN A 75 15.84 0.33 -3.50
N GLU A 76 16.51 -0.21 -4.52
CA GLU A 76 16.69 0.47 -5.82
C GLU A 76 15.35 0.63 -6.54
N VAL A 77 14.43 -0.34 -6.43
CA VAL A 77 13.08 -0.21 -7.00
C VAL A 77 12.36 0.99 -6.39
N TYR A 78 12.40 1.18 -5.08
CA TYR A 78 11.80 2.34 -4.43
C TYR A 78 12.51 3.66 -4.78
N GLN A 79 13.83 3.67 -4.80
CA GLN A 79 14.62 4.88 -5.11
C GLN A 79 14.42 5.35 -6.56
N GLU A 80 14.30 4.40 -7.49
CA GLU A 80 14.17 4.69 -8.91
C GLU A 80 12.72 4.55 -9.42
N LYS A 81 11.74 4.44 -8.54
CA LYS A 81 10.35 4.09 -8.84
C LYS A 81 9.76 4.89 -10.01
N VAL A 82 9.98 6.22 -10.05
CA VAL A 82 9.48 7.08 -11.12
C VAL A 82 10.07 6.70 -12.49
N LYS A 83 11.37 6.35 -12.54
CA LYS A 83 12.05 5.93 -13.77
C LYS A 83 11.65 4.51 -14.19
N LEU A 84 11.25 3.69 -13.23
CA LEU A 84 10.91 2.28 -13.44
C LEU A 84 9.42 2.06 -13.71
N ASN A 85 8.57 3.05 -13.51
CA ASN A 85 7.14 2.93 -13.75
C ASN A 85 6.83 2.45 -15.17
N GLY A 86 6.04 1.38 -15.27
CA GLY A 86 5.72 0.72 -16.54
C GLY A 86 6.84 -0.14 -17.13
N LYS A 87 8.01 -0.22 -16.49
CA LYS A 87 9.13 -1.03 -16.98
C LYS A 87 9.20 -2.38 -16.28
N ARG A 88 9.71 -3.38 -16.98
CA ARG A 88 10.03 -4.67 -16.39
C ARG A 88 11.33 -4.59 -15.63
N VAL A 89 11.34 -5.19 -14.46
CA VAL A 89 12.53 -5.33 -13.61
C VAL A 89 12.71 -6.79 -13.22
N THR A 90 13.96 -7.16 -12.93
CA THR A 90 14.30 -8.46 -12.33
C THR A 90 14.88 -8.20 -10.96
N LEU A 91 14.39 -8.90 -9.95
CA LEU A 91 14.92 -8.84 -8.58
C LEU A 91 14.93 -10.23 -7.95
N ARG A 92 15.83 -10.43 -6.98
CA ARG A 92 15.87 -11.62 -6.14
C ARG A 92 15.50 -11.22 -4.72
N GLY A 93 14.68 -12.02 -4.07
CA GLY A 93 14.28 -11.77 -2.70
C GLY A 93 13.77 -13.03 -2.01
N LYS A 94 13.53 -12.89 -0.73
CA LYS A 94 12.89 -13.90 0.10
C LYS A 94 11.43 -13.56 0.29
N VAL A 95 10.55 -14.54 0.16
CA VAL A 95 9.12 -14.40 0.43
C VAL A 95 8.93 -14.31 1.95
N VAL A 96 8.51 -13.15 2.44
CA VAL A 96 8.24 -12.93 3.87
C VAL A 96 6.76 -13.05 4.21
N LYS A 97 5.88 -12.92 3.21
CA LYS A 97 4.44 -13.15 3.34
C LYS A 97 3.87 -13.63 2.00
N TYR A 98 2.91 -14.54 2.07
CA TYR A 98 2.23 -15.10 0.91
C TYR A 98 0.73 -15.15 1.16
N ASN A 99 -0.06 -14.62 0.23
CA ASN A 99 -1.51 -14.71 0.25
C ASN A 99 -1.97 -15.29 -1.09
N GLU A 100 -2.67 -16.42 -1.03
CA GLU A 100 -3.11 -17.16 -2.22
C GLU A 100 -4.47 -16.65 -2.71
N ALA A 101 -4.64 -16.62 -4.04
CA ALA A 101 -5.92 -16.44 -4.74
C ALA A 101 -6.72 -15.18 -4.38
N ILE A 102 -6.08 -14.09 -3.94
CA ILE A 102 -6.76 -12.81 -3.72
C ILE A 102 -6.95 -12.10 -5.07
N MET A 103 -8.19 -11.81 -5.45
CA MET A 103 -8.56 -11.18 -6.73
C MET A 103 -7.99 -11.95 -7.94
N GLY A 104 -7.96 -13.30 -7.86
CA GLY A 104 -7.48 -14.17 -8.93
C GLY A 104 -5.95 -14.19 -9.12
N LYS A 105 -5.19 -13.64 -8.18
CA LYS A 105 -3.73 -13.63 -8.18
C LYS A 105 -3.16 -14.05 -6.83
N ASN A 106 -1.93 -14.51 -6.83
CA ASN A 106 -1.14 -14.73 -5.63
C ASN A 106 -0.34 -13.47 -5.31
N TRP A 107 -0.25 -13.14 -4.03
CA TRP A 107 0.39 -11.94 -3.52
C TRP A 107 1.56 -12.32 -2.64
N LEU A 108 2.74 -11.85 -3.01
CA LEU A 108 3.97 -12.05 -2.26
C LEU A 108 4.46 -10.72 -1.72
N HIS A 109 4.96 -10.76 -0.50
CA HIS A 109 5.80 -9.70 0.03
C HIS A 109 7.24 -10.20 -0.01
N LEU A 110 8.11 -9.44 -0.67
CA LEU A 110 9.51 -9.77 -0.88
C LEU A 110 10.43 -8.81 -0.14
N ARG A 111 11.42 -9.37 0.53
CA ARG A 111 12.53 -8.62 1.10
C ARG A 111 13.84 -9.23 0.63
N ASP A 112 14.86 -8.40 0.46
CA ASP A 112 16.20 -8.82 0.06
C ASP A 112 17.29 -8.35 1.05
N GLY A 113 16.87 -7.77 2.17
CA GLY A 113 17.76 -7.22 3.19
C GLY A 113 18.21 -5.79 2.89
N THR A 114 17.77 -5.19 1.79
CA THR A 114 18.03 -3.78 1.46
C THR A 114 16.84 -2.91 1.84
N GLY A 115 17.07 -1.60 1.92
CA GLY A 115 16.02 -0.66 2.32
C GLY A 115 15.84 -0.57 3.85
N LYS A 116 14.84 0.18 4.25
CA LYS A 116 14.37 0.35 5.63
C LYS A 116 12.87 0.53 5.59
N ASP A 117 12.17 0.20 6.68
CA ASP A 117 10.74 0.43 6.81
C ASP A 117 10.37 1.89 6.43
N PRO A 118 9.42 2.12 5.55
CA PRO A 118 8.52 1.18 4.85
C PRO A 118 9.02 0.72 3.45
N THR A 119 10.28 0.85 3.10
CA THR A 119 10.82 0.60 1.75
C THR A 119 11.68 -0.67 1.66
N ASP A 120 11.57 -1.55 2.63
CA ASP A 120 12.30 -2.83 2.70
C ASP A 120 11.42 -4.04 2.34
N ASP A 121 10.13 -3.82 2.07
CA ASP A 121 9.15 -4.81 1.68
C ASP A 121 8.49 -4.42 0.34
N LEU A 122 8.53 -5.30 -0.65
CA LEU A 122 7.99 -5.03 -1.98
C LEU A 122 6.89 -6.03 -2.30
N THR A 123 5.69 -5.52 -2.56
CA THR A 123 4.55 -6.35 -2.97
C THR A 123 4.67 -6.76 -4.43
N VAL A 124 4.38 -8.03 -4.70
CA VAL A 124 4.43 -8.65 -6.03
C VAL A 124 3.15 -9.45 -6.28
N THR A 125 2.52 -9.30 -7.45
CA THR A 125 1.43 -10.15 -7.90
C THR A 125 1.91 -11.14 -8.96
N THR A 126 1.42 -12.38 -8.87
CA THR A 126 1.82 -13.47 -9.77
C THR A 126 0.75 -14.55 -9.86
N GLN A 127 0.84 -15.44 -10.86
CA GLN A 127 0.10 -16.69 -10.89
C GLN A 127 0.89 -17.86 -10.30
N ALA A 128 2.19 -17.69 -10.09
CA ALA A 128 3.03 -18.74 -9.52
C ALA A 128 2.72 -18.95 -8.03
N LYS A 129 2.85 -20.19 -7.57
CA LYS A 129 2.79 -20.54 -6.14
C LYS A 129 4.19 -20.44 -5.53
N ALA A 130 4.23 -19.95 -4.31
CA ALA A 130 5.45 -19.89 -3.50
C ALA A 130 5.09 -20.12 -2.02
N LYS A 131 6.08 -20.24 -1.18
CA LYS A 131 5.92 -20.38 0.27
C LYS A 131 6.72 -19.31 1.00
N VAL A 132 6.28 -18.98 2.20
CA VAL A 132 7.08 -18.13 3.09
C VAL A 132 8.46 -18.77 3.31
N ASN A 133 9.49 -17.96 3.26
CA ASN A 133 10.91 -18.32 3.33
C ASN A 133 11.53 -18.85 2.02
N ASP A 134 10.76 -19.03 0.94
CA ASP A 134 11.36 -19.31 -0.37
C ASP A 134 12.23 -18.13 -0.83
N THR A 135 13.37 -18.45 -1.45
CA THR A 135 14.14 -17.49 -2.23
C THR A 135 13.66 -17.56 -3.66
N VAL A 136 13.31 -16.40 -4.21
CA VAL A 136 12.69 -16.32 -5.54
C VAL A 136 13.41 -15.29 -6.43
N LEU A 137 13.51 -15.62 -7.71
CA LEU A 137 13.82 -14.68 -8.77
C LEU A 137 12.49 -14.22 -9.39
N VAL A 138 12.28 -12.91 -9.41
CA VAL A 138 11.05 -12.27 -9.87
C VAL A 138 11.35 -11.40 -11.08
N GLU A 139 10.54 -11.52 -12.11
CA GLU A 139 10.56 -10.63 -13.28
C GLU A 139 9.14 -10.11 -13.54
N GLY A 140 8.91 -8.81 -13.35
CA GLY A 140 7.58 -8.21 -13.50
C GLY A 140 7.61 -6.72 -13.77
N THR A 141 6.44 -6.13 -13.95
CA THR A 141 6.28 -4.70 -14.30
C THR A 141 6.09 -3.86 -13.04
N VAL A 142 6.87 -2.79 -12.92
CA VAL A 142 6.72 -1.81 -11.82
C VAL A 142 5.49 -0.95 -12.11
N THR A 143 4.59 -0.85 -11.14
CA THR A 143 3.42 0.03 -11.18
C THR A 143 3.43 0.92 -9.94
N LEU A 144 3.13 2.21 -10.13
CA LEU A 144 3.05 3.19 -9.05
C LEU A 144 1.60 3.55 -8.74
N GLY A 145 1.36 3.90 -7.48
CA GLY A 145 0.09 4.46 -7.03
C GLY A 145 -1.10 3.53 -7.29
N LYS A 146 -0.90 2.22 -7.20
CA LYS A 146 -1.96 1.24 -7.43
C LYS A 146 -2.99 1.32 -6.32
N ASP A 147 -4.21 1.69 -6.66
CA ASP A 147 -5.37 1.65 -5.77
C ASP A 147 -6.27 0.48 -6.19
N LEU A 148 -6.50 -0.44 -5.25
CA LEU A 148 -7.37 -1.61 -5.44
C LEU A 148 -8.76 -1.40 -4.84
N GLY A 149 -9.04 -0.23 -4.31
CA GLY A 149 -10.25 0.06 -3.53
C GLY A 149 -10.16 -0.47 -2.10
N ALA A 150 -11.22 -0.27 -1.32
CA ALA A 150 -11.34 -0.69 0.08
C ALA A 150 -10.14 -0.31 0.98
N GLY A 151 -9.42 0.77 0.64
CA GLY A 151 -8.25 1.26 1.38
C GLY A 151 -6.92 0.61 1.03
N TYR A 152 -6.88 -0.37 0.13
CA TYR A 152 -5.64 -1.02 -0.30
C TYR A 152 -4.93 -0.18 -1.38
N LYS A 153 -3.90 0.55 -0.96
CA LYS A 153 -3.08 1.38 -1.83
C LYS A 153 -1.62 1.00 -1.74
N TYR A 154 -0.97 0.92 -2.91
CA TYR A 154 0.44 0.58 -3.02
C TYR A 154 1.18 1.72 -3.72
N ASP A 155 2.15 2.31 -3.05
CA ASP A 155 3.04 3.31 -3.66
C ASP A 155 3.84 2.70 -4.80
N VAL A 156 4.36 1.48 -4.58
CA VAL A 156 5.07 0.67 -5.58
C VAL A 156 4.60 -0.78 -5.48
N ILE A 157 4.33 -1.40 -6.61
CA ILE A 157 3.99 -2.83 -6.73
C ILE A 157 4.63 -3.41 -8.00
N ILE A 158 4.99 -4.68 -7.97
CA ILE A 158 5.36 -5.43 -9.18
C ILE A 158 4.16 -6.25 -9.62
N GLU A 159 3.68 -6.01 -10.82
CA GLU A 159 2.50 -6.70 -11.34
C GLU A 159 2.87 -7.78 -12.37
N ASP A 160 2.02 -8.82 -12.42
CA ASP A 160 2.06 -9.91 -13.40
C ASP A 160 3.45 -10.55 -13.53
N ALA A 161 4.06 -10.79 -12.38
CA ALA A 161 5.42 -11.27 -12.31
C ALA A 161 5.53 -12.77 -12.65
N LYS A 162 6.58 -13.10 -13.40
CA LYS A 162 7.11 -14.46 -13.46
C LYS A 162 7.96 -14.69 -12.22
N VAL A 163 7.70 -15.76 -11.49
CA VAL A 163 8.41 -16.11 -10.27
C VAL A 163 9.05 -17.48 -10.43
N LYS A 164 10.34 -17.57 -10.14
CA LYS A 164 11.11 -18.82 -10.13
C LYS A 164 11.66 -19.01 -8.72
N ILE A 165 11.36 -20.15 -8.10
CA ILE A 165 11.94 -20.56 -6.82
C ILE A 165 13.38 -21.04 -7.07
N GLU A 166 14.31 -20.65 -6.19
CA GLU A 166 15.74 -21.00 -6.26
C GLU A 166 16.22 -21.82 -5.06
#